data_efada1517c4b8977d1877a8b5cd4bbe2
#
_entry.id   efada1517c4b8977d1877a8b5cd4bbe2
#
_cell.length_a   1.000
_cell.length_b   1.000
_cell.length_c   1.000
_cell.angle_alpha   90.00
_cell.angle_beta   90.00
_cell.angle_gamma   90.00
#
_symmetry.space_group_name_H-M   'P 1'
#
loop_
_entity.id
_entity.type
_entity.pdbx_description
1 polymer ?
#
loop_
_entity_poly.entity_id
_entity_poly.type
_entity_poly.pdbx_seq_one_letter_code
_entity_poly.pdbx_strand_id
1 'polypeptide(L)'
;MAEFAEPSLEEAIEIRNMNGKSVSIISLQGPTSWKVYVDGVANQRSSGVGPFLVSPKSITIEKSLRLGFLATNNEAEYEALLEGMSMVQKLGRKAVNIFSDSRLVIGQVNGELEARDERMQRYLSQVKHLQSHFDSFNLLHIPRSGNTHADSLATLATSLAQSLPRVILVEDLCKPLITKREVIHVHQVRVGPS
;
A
#
# COMPACT_ATOMS: atom_id res chain seq x y z
N MET A 1 -5.83 -22.92 37.14
CA MET A 1 -5.47 -22.34 35.83
C MET A 1 -6.53 -21.34 35.47
N ALA A 2 -6.22 -20.07 35.51
CA ALA A 2 -7.15 -19.04 35.06
C ALA A 2 -7.10 -19.00 33.54
N GLU A 3 -8.17 -19.39 32.91
CA GLU A 3 -8.39 -19.21 31.47
C GLU A 3 -8.61 -17.70 31.22
N PHE A 4 -7.59 -17.03 30.67
CA PHE A 4 -7.76 -15.68 30.19
C PHE A 4 -8.61 -15.78 28.92
N ALA A 5 -9.92 -15.56 29.06
CA ALA A 5 -10.77 -15.26 27.94
C ALA A 5 -10.23 -13.96 27.26
N GLU A 6 -9.76 -14.04 26.05
CA GLU A 6 -9.49 -12.86 25.25
C GLU A 6 -10.80 -12.05 25.18
N PRO A 7 -10.79 -10.75 25.53
CA PRO A 7 -11.97 -9.95 25.33
C PRO A 7 -12.31 -9.94 23.85
N SER A 8 -13.52 -10.33 23.51
CA SER A 8 -14.04 -10.21 22.16
C SER A 8 -13.98 -8.72 21.81
N LEU A 9 -13.26 -8.38 20.74
CA LEU A 9 -13.03 -7.03 20.23
C LEU A 9 -14.30 -6.39 19.61
N GLU A 10 -15.46 -6.68 20.14
CA GLU A 10 -16.73 -6.03 19.82
C GLU A 10 -17.17 -5.04 20.88
N GLU A 11 -16.26 -4.41 21.59
CA GLU A 11 -16.61 -3.20 22.32
C GLU A 11 -16.69 -2.02 21.33
N ALA A 12 -17.90 -1.85 20.76
CA ALA A 12 -18.29 -0.60 20.16
C ALA A 12 -18.21 0.48 21.25
N ILE A 13 -17.24 1.38 21.17
CA ILE A 13 -17.18 2.54 22.06
C ILE A 13 -18.37 3.41 21.68
N GLU A 14 -19.40 3.37 22.48
CA GLU A 14 -20.58 4.23 22.37
C GLU A 14 -20.20 5.64 22.84
N ILE A 15 -19.87 6.51 21.90
CA ILE A 15 -19.68 7.92 22.19
C ILE A 15 -21.05 8.62 22.04
N ARG A 16 -21.58 9.11 23.13
CA ARG A 16 -22.78 9.95 23.13
C ARG A 16 -22.37 11.38 22.73
N ASN A 17 -22.98 11.89 21.67
CA ASN A 17 -22.84 13.29 21.35
C ASN A 17 -23.62 14.18 22.34
N MET A 18 -23.38 15.50 22.30
CA MET A 18 -24.02 16.47 23.23
C MET A 18 -25.56 16.51 23.13
N ASN A 19 -26.17 15.87 22.16
CA ASN A 19 -27.61 15.77 21.96
C ASN A 19 -28.20 14.40 22.37
N GLY A 20 -27.44 13.57 23.09
CA GLY A 20 -27.93 12.28 23.60
C GLY A 20 -28.20 11.20 22.54
N LYS A 21 -27.84 11.42 21.28
CA LYS A 21 -27.95 10.42 20.22
C LYS A 21 -26.72 9.55 20.21
N SER A 22 -26.92 8.24 20.26
CA SER A 22 -25.83 7.25 20.04
C SER A 22 -25.31 7.37 18.61
N VAL A 23 -24.04 7.75 18.48
CA VAL A 23 -23.32 7.67 17.21
C VAL A 23 -22.49 6.39 17.26
N SER A 24 -22.92 5.37 16.54
CA SER A 24 -22.10 4.20 16.32
C SER A 24 -20.93 4.62 15.45
N ILE A 25 -19.76 4.80 16.05
CA ILE A 25 -18.51 4.85 15.28
C ILE A 25 -18.29 3.42 14.80
N ILE A 26 -18.73 3.13 13.58
CA ILE A 26 -18.30 1.94 12.90
C ILE A 26 -16.78 2.07 12.78
N SER A 27 -16.04 1.31 13.57
CA SER A 27 -14.61 1.19 13.37
C SER A 27 -14.40 0.73 11.93
N LEU A 28 -13.89 1.60 11.07
CA LEU A 28 -13.53 1.29 9.68
C LEU A 28 -12.44 0.22 9.60
N GLN A 29 -11.95 -0.22 10.75
CA GLN A 29 -10.94 -1.26 10.89
C GLN A 29 -11.57 -2.46 11.59
N GLY A 30 -12.20 -3.33 10.78
CA GLY A 30 -12.49 -4.67 11.27
C GLY A 30 -11.20 -5.36 11.74
N PRO A 31 -11.27 -6.28 12.74
CA PRO A 31 -10.10 -6.93 13.32
C PRO A 31 -9.27 -7.76 12.33
N THR A 32 -9.70 -7.86 11.07
CA THR A 32 -9.10 -8.67 10.02
C THR A 32 -8.51 -7.85 8.86
N SER A 33 -8.62 -6.51 8.89
CA SER A 33 -8.12 -5.69 7.79
C SER A 33 -6.62 -5.42 7.88
N TRP A 34 -5.96 -5.57 6.77
CA TRP A 34 -4.55 -5.23 6.60
C TRP A 34 -4.41 -3.73 6.33
N LYS A 35 -3.33 -3.15 6.82
CA LYS A 35 -2.92 -1.77 6.49
C LYS A 35 -1.81 -1.84 5.46
N VAL A 36 -1.91 -1.06 4.42
CA VAL A 36 -0.91 -0.97 3.35
C VAL A 36 -0.55 0.50 3.16
N TYR A 37 0.72 0.80 3.29
CA TYR A 37 1.29 2.11 2.98
C TYR A 37 2.02 2.01 1.66
N VAL A 38 1.73 2.89 0.73
CA VAL A 38 2.30 2.88 -0.62
C VAL A 38 2.89 4.22 -0.98
N ASP A 39 4.02 4.19 -1.67
CA ASP A 39 4.67 5.36 -2.24
C ASP A 39 5.40 5.00 -3.52
N GLY A 40 5.41 5.91 -4.47
CA GLY A 40 6.10 5.78 -5.74
C GLY A 40 6.97 7.00 -6.00
N VAL A 41 8.22 6.77 -6.38
CA VAL A 41 9.20 7.80 -6.69
C VAL A 41 9.70 7.64 -8.12
N ALA A 42 9.67 8.71 -8.89
CA ALA A 42 10.23 8.74 -10.23
C ALA A 42 11.18 9.94 -10.38
N ASN A 43 12.31 9.69 -10.99
CA ASN A 43 13.26 10.70 -11.42
C ASN A 43 13.71 10.45 -12.87
N GLN A 44 14.59 11.26 -13.41
CA GLN A 44 15.04 11.16 -14.80
C GLN A 44 15.81 9.86 -15.13
N ARG A 45 16.31 9.14 -14.14
CA ARG A 45 17.19 7.98 -14.32
C ARG A 45 16.58 6.68 -13.81
N SER A 46 15.71 6.75 -12.81
CA SER A 46 15.16 5.58 -12.16
C SER A 46 13.83 5.87 -11.50
N SER A 47 13.06 4.83 -11.31
CA SER A 47 11.80 4.88 -10.58
C SER A 47 11.69 3.69 -9.66
N GLY A 48 11.01 3.87 -8.54
CA GLY A 48 10.83 2.83 -7.54
C GLY A 48 9.51 2.95 -6.81
N VAL A 49 9.06 1.84 -6.27
CA VAL A 49 7.86 1.77 -5.44
C VAL A 49 8.15 1.02 -4.15
N GLY A 50 7.50 1.40 -3.07
CA GLY A 50 7.76 0.89 -1.74
C GLY A 50 6.48 0.57 -0.98
N PRO A 51 5.81 -0.57 -1.21
CA PRO A 51 4.71 -0.99 -0.37
C PRO A 51 5.20 -1.50 0.99
N PHE A 52 4.50 -1.08 2.04
CA PHE A 52 4.72 -1.51 3.40
C PHE A 52 3.39 -2.01 3.99
N LEU A 53 3.33 -3.28 4.34
CA LEU A 53 2.13 -3.94 4.84
C LEU A 53 2.23 -4.19 6.34
N VAL A 54 1.13 -3.95 7.03
CA VAL A 54 0.98 -4.27 8.45
C VAL A 54 -0.24 -5.15 8.63
N SER A 55 -0.01 -6.35 9.17
CA SER A 55 -1.11 -7.28 9.49
C SER A 55 -1.90 -6.80 10.71
N PRO A 56 -3.12 -7.34 10.94
CA PRO A 56 -3.87 -7.08 12.17
C PRO A 56 -3.10 -7.43 13.45
N LYS A 57 -2.16 -8.37 13.36
CA LYS A 57 -1.28 -8.80 14.46
C LYS A 57 0.06 -8.06 14.48
N SER A 58 0.16 -6.92 13.79
CA SER A 58 1.36 -6.08 13.72
C SER A 58 2.60 -6.77 13.09
N ILE A 59 2.40 -7.80 12.28
CA ILE A 59 3.46 -8.35 11.44
C ILE A 59 3.64 -7.41 10.24
N THR A 60 4.88 -7.05 9.95
CA THR A 60 5.21 -6.14 8.87
C THR A 60 5.83 -6.87 7.69
N ILE A 61 5.43 -6.46 6.48
CA ILE A 61 6.03 -6.94 5.23
C ILE A 61 6.48 -5.71 4.44
N GLU A 62 7.74 -5.68 4.10
CA GLU A 62 8.38 -4.59 3.37
C GLU A 62 8.83 -5.07 2.00
N LYS A 63 8.56 -4.26 0.98
CA LYS A 63 9.02 -4.52 -0.37
C LYS A 63 9.57 -3.26 -1.00
N SER A 64 10.61 -3.40 -1.78
CA SER A 64 11.16 -2.35 -2.62
C SER A 64 11.22 -2.87 -4.05
N LEU A 65 10.60 -2.14 -4.97
CA LEU A 65 10.47 -2.57 -6.36
C LEU A 65 11.06 -1.50 -7.27
N ARG A 66 12.11 -1.85 -8.01
CA ARG A 66 12.66 -0.99 -9.05
C ARG A 66 11.83 -1.12 -10.31
N LEU A 67 11.46 0.02 -10.89
CA LEU A 67 10.79 0.05 -12.17
C LEU A 67 11.84 0.06 -13.29
N GLY A 68 11.87 -0.97 -14.11
CA GLY A 68 12.77 -1.14 -15.27
C GLY A 68 12.30 -0.39 -16.51
N PHE A 69 11.43 0.62 -16.36
CA PHE A 69 10.86 1.44 -17.40
C PHE A 69 10.76 2.89 -16.93
N LEU A 70 10.65 3.82 -17.87
CA LEU A 70 10.43 5.22 -17.53
C LEU A 70 8.99 5.43 -17.05
N ALA A 71 8.85 5.99 -15.88
CA ALA A 71 7.57 6.32 -15.27
C ALA A 71 7.55 7.79 -14.83
N THR A 72 6.39 8.42 -14.91
CA THR A 72 6.12 9.69 -14.21
C THR A 72 5.87 9.43 -12.73
N ASN A 73 5.89 10.47 -11.90
CA ASN A 73 5.54 10.33 -10.48
C ASN A 73 4.15 9.71 -10.30
N ASN A 74 3.16 10.17 -11.07
CA ASN A 74 1.80 9.63 -10.98
C ASN A 74 1.73 8.15 -11.39
N GLU A 75 2.48 7.75 -12.40
CA GLU A 75 2.59 6.34 -12.80
C GLU A 75 3.26 5.49 -11.71
N ALA A 76 4.34 5.99 -11.11
CA ALA A 76 5.00 5.31 -10.00
C ALA A 76 4.06 5.14 -8.78
N GLU A 77 3.25 6.15 -8.49
CA GLU A 77 2.23 6.06 -7.43
C GLU A 77 1.15 5.00 -7.73
N TYR A 78 0.71 4.91 -8.99
CA TYR A 78 -0.21 3.84 -9.39
C TYR A 78 0.43 2.45 -9.32
N GLU A 79 1.68 2.32 -9.75
CA GLU A 79 2.43 1.06 -9.62
C GLU A 79 2.57 0.64 -8.16
N ALA A 80 2.84 1.59 -7.25
CA ALA A 80 2.89 1.33 -5.82
C ALA A 80 1.56 0.83 -5.27
N LEU A 81 0.46 1.47 -5.66
CA LEU A 81 -0.89 1.06 -5.28
C LEU A 81 -1.21 -0.36 -5.76
N LEU A 82 -0.98 -0.64 -7.05
CA LEU A 82 -1.25 -1.95 -7.64
C LEU A 82 -0.40 -3.04 -7.01
N GLU A 83 0.87 -2.77 -6.71
CA GLU A 83 1.74 -3.72 -6.04
C GLU A 83 1.27 -4.01 -4.61
N GLY A 84 0.91 -2.98 -3.84
CA GLY A 84 0.36 -3.15 -2.51
C GLY A 84 -0.93 -3.98 -2.50
N MET A 85 -1.85 -3.70 -3.42
CA MET A 85 -3.09 -4.48 -3.60
C MET A 85 -2.79 -5.93 -3.96
N SER A 86 -1.87 -6.15 -4.91
CA SER A 86 -1.46 -7.49 -5.35
C SER A 86 -0.85 -8.30 -4.21
N MET A 87 -0.04 -7.69 -3.36
CA MET A 87 0.56 -8.37 -2.21
C MET A 87 -0.51 -8.86 -1.23
N VAL A 88 -1.50 -8.03 -0.89
CA VAL A 88 -2.60 -8.42 0.00
C VAL A 88 -3.47 -9.52 -0.62
N GLN A 89 -3.75 -9.42 -1.91
CA GLN A 89 -4.49 -10.43 -2.65
C GLN A 89 -3.78 -11.79 -2.64
N LYS A 90 -2.46 -11.80 -2.87
CA LYS A 90 -1.64 -13.03 -2.83
C LYS A 90 -1.61 -13.68 -1.44
N LEU A 91 -1.77 -12.88 -0.38
CA LEU A 91 -1.92 -13.38 0.99
C LEU A 91 -3.32 -13.93 1.27
N GLY A 92 -4.21 -13.94 0.26
CA GLY A 92 -5.59 -14.43 0.39
C GLY A 92 -6.47 -13.55 1.27
N ARG A 93 -6.13 -12.27 1.45
CA ARG A 93 -6.87 -11.34 2.30
C ARG A 93 -7.88 -10.55 1.49
N LYS A 94 -9.07 -10.33 2.08
CA LYS A 94 -10.22 -9.71 1.44
C LYS A 94 -10.57 -8.33 1.99
N ALA A 95 -9.91 -7.90 3.07
CA ALA A 95 -10.13 -6.59 3.69
C ALA A 95 -8.81 -5.82 3.79
N VAL A 96 -8.79 -4.60 3.25
CA VAL A 96 -7.59 -3.77 3.19
C VAL A 96 -7.90 -2.30 3.35
N ASN A 97 -7.08 -1.61 4.13
CA ASN A 97 -7.00 -0.16 4.21
C ASN A 97 -5.66 0.29 3.62
N ILE A 98 -5.69 1.04 2.55
CA ILE A 98 -4.50 1.52 1.86
C ILE A 98 -4.32 3.01 2.12
N PHE A 99 -3.10 3.39 2.42
CA PHE A 99 -2.68 4.76 2.71
C PHE A 99 -1.68 5.24 1.67
N SER A 100 -1.94 6.38 1.07
CA SER A 100 -1.07 7.04 0.10
C SER A 100 -1.05 8.56 0.35
N ASP A 101 0.01 9.22 -0.05
CA ASP A 101 0.08 10.69 -0.03
C ASP A 101 -0.24 11.31 -1.40
N SER A 102 -0.51 10.50 -2.41
CA SER A 102 -0.90 10.95 -3.75
C SER A 102 -2.37 11.33 -3.82
N ARG A 103 -2.67 12.62 -3.72
CA ARG A 103 -4.04 13.13 -3.85
C ARG A 103 -4.66 12.85 -5.21
N LEU A 104 -3.84 12.86 -6.27
CA LEU A 104 -4.31 12.58 -7.62
C LEU A 104 -4.80 11.14 -7.75
N VAL A 105 -3.99 10.17 -7.35
CA VAL A 105 -4.36 8.75 -7.43
C VAL A 105 -5.59 8.46 -6.58
N ILE A 106 -5.62 8.97 -5.34
CA ILE A 106 -6.77 8.80 -4.44
C ILE A 106 -8.02 9.41 -5.05
N GLY A 107 -7.94 10.64 -5.54
CA GLY A 107 -9.08 11.34 -6.15
C GLY A 107 -9.61 10.61 -7.39
N GLN A 108 -8.75 10.07 -8.23
CA GLN A 108 -9.16 9.31 -9.41
C GLN A 108 -9.78 7.95 -9.01
N VAL A 109 -9.20 7.23 -8.09
CA VAL A 109 -9.73 5.93 -7.65
C VAL A 109 -11.07 6.10 -6.91
N ASN A 110 -11.21 7.12 -6.09
CA ASN A 110 -12.45 7.41 -5.36
C ASN A 110 -13.52 8.12 -6.22
N GLY A 111 -13.20 8.45 -7.47
CA GLY A 111 -14.15 9.08 -8.39
C GLY A 111 -14.33 10.59 -8.23
N GLU A 112 -13.48 11.25 -7.46
CA GLU A 112 -13.48 12.69 -7.23
C GLU A 112 -12.77 13.47 -8.36
N LEU A 113 -11.80 12.82 -9.02
CA LEU A 113 -11.04 13.37 -10.13
C LEU A 113 -11.15 12.47 -11.35
N GLU A 114 -11.23 13.08 -12.52
CA GLU A 114 -11.25 12.38 -13.81
C GLU A 114 -9.83 12.03 -14.27
N ALA A 115 -9.64 10.80 -14.75
CA ALA A 115 -8.44 10.39 -15.46
C ALA A 115 -8.58 10.71 -16.94
N ARG A 116 -7.92 11.78 -17.42
CA ARG A 116 -8.02 12.23 -18.82
C ARG A 116 -6.97 11.61 -19.73
N ASP A 117 -5.81 11.31 -19.17
CA ASP A 117 -4.74 10.65 -19.89
C ASP A 117 -5.04 9.15 -20.06
N GLU A 118 -4.81 8.62 -21.26
CA GLU A 118 -5.12 7.22 -21.60
C GLU A 118 -4.35 6.24 -20.68
N ARG A 119 -3.12 6.57 -20.35
CA ARG A 119 -2.29 5.72 -19.50
C ARG A 119 -2.80 5.70 -18.06
N MET A 120 -3.24 6.86 -17.53
CA MET A 120 -3.90 6.94 -16.23
C MET A 120 -5.24 6.19 -16.23
N GLN A 121 -5.99 6.23 -17.32
CA GLN A 121 -7.23 5.45 -17.47
C GLN A 121 -6.97 3.95 -17.41
N ARG A 122 -5.88 3.47 -18.01
CA ARG A 122 -5.48 2.06 -17.92
C ARG A 122 -5.10 1.66 -16.50
N TYR A 123 -4.35 2.48 -15.79
CA TYR A 123 -4.02 2.27 -14.38
C TYR A 123 -5.28 2.23 -13.52
N LEU A 124 -6.17 3.20 -13.69
CA LEU A 124 -7.44 3.26 -12.96
C LEU A 124 -8.30 2.01 -13.23
N SER A 125 -8.38 1.56 -14.47
CA SER A 125 -9.09 0.34 -14.85
C SER A 125 -8.51 -0.88 -14.14
N GLN A 126 -7.19 -1.00 -14.07
CA GLN A 126 -6.53 -2.10 -13.37
C GLN A 126 -6.77 -2.06 -11.86
N VAL A 127 -6.75 -0.87 -11.25
CA VAL A 127 -7.09 -0.70 -9.83
C VAL A 127 -8.53 -1.14 -9.58
N LYS A 128 -9.48 -0.73 -10.41
CA LYS A 128 -10.90 -1.13 -10.29
C LYS A 128 -11.08 -2.63 -10.44
N HIS A 129 -10.34 -3.25 -11.35
CA HIS A 129 -10.35 -4.70 -11.51
C HIS A 129 -9.86 -5.40 -10.24
N LEU A 130 -8.70 -5.01 -9.69
CA LEU A 130 -8.20 -5.59 -8.45
C LEU A 130 -9.10 -5.28 -7.25
N GLN A 131 -9.67 -4.08 -7.17
CA GLN A 131 -10.60 -3.68 -6.12
C GLN A 131 -11.80 -4.63 -6.02
N SER A 132 -12.29 -5.14 -7.15
CA SER A 132 -13.42 -6.06 -7.18
C SER A 132 -13.19 -7.39 -6.46
N HIS A 133 -11.93 -7.74 -6.18
CA HIS A 133 -11.55 -8.95 -5.44
C HIS A 133 -11.55 -8.77 -3.92
N PHE A 134 -11.72 -7.54 -3.44
CA PHE A 134 -11.79 -7.24 -2.02
C PHE A 134 -13.23 -7.08 -1.56
N ASP A 135 -13.56 -7.65 -0.41
CA ASP A 135 -14.87 -7.46 0.24
C ASP A 135 -14.93 -6.08 0.93
N SER A 136 -13.78 -5.61 1.42
CA SER A 136 -13.61 -4.29 2.01
C SER A 136 -12.33 -3.64 1.52
N PHE A 137 -12.46 -2.51 0.85
CA PHE A 137 -11.36 -1.75 0.28
C PHE A 137 -11.54 -0.27 0.62
N ASN A 138 -10.57 0.31 1.31
CA ASN A 138 -10.51 1.73 1.59
C ASN A 138 -9.17 2.29 1.12
N LEU A 139 -9.20 3.38 0.37
CA LEU A 139 -8.03 4.14 -0.05
C LEU A 139 -8.09 5.52 0.59
N LEU A 140 -7.11 5.79 1.47
CA LEU A 140 -7.11 6.93 2.36
C LEU A 140 -5.86 7.79 2.14
N HIS A 141 -6.04 9.10 2.19
CA HIS A 141 -4.94 10.05 2.13
C HIS A 141 -4.26 10.18 3.49
N ILE A 142 -2.93 10.15 3.47
CA ILE A 142 -2.08 10.54 4.61
C ILE A 142 -1.08 11.61 4.16
N PRO A 143 -0.64 12.50 5.06
CA PRO A 143 0.42 13.44 4.71
C PRO A 143 1.75 12.69 4.50
N ARG A 144 2.68 13.28 3.74
CA ARG A 144 4.01 12.70 3.50
C ARG A 144 4.75 12.36 4.79
N SER A 145 4.62 13.17 5.81
CA SER A 145 5.21 12.89 7.13
C SER A 145 4.73 11.59 7.77
N GLY A 146 3.53 11.12 7.43
CA GLY A 146 2.98 9.83 7.85
C GLY A 146 3.33 8.66 6.92
N ASN A 147 3.97 8.93 5.75
CA ASN A 147 4.31 7.93 4.72
C ASN A 147 5.82 7.71 4.54
N THR A 148 6.62 8.15 5.48
CA THR A 148 8.09 8.13 5.39
C THR A 148 8.69 6.73 5.22
N HIS A 149 8.03 5.71 5.76
CA HIS A 149 8.50 4.33 5.63
C HIS A 149 8.35 3.82 4.18
N ALA A 150 7.20 4.02 3.56
CA ALA A 150 6.97 3.66 2.16
C ALA A 150 7.86 4.50 1.22
N ASP A 151 8.03 5.79 1.49
CA ASP A 151 8.97 6.66 0.76
C ASP A 151 10.40 6.13 0.81
N SER A 152 10.87 5.70 1.97
CA SER A 152 12.20 5.12 2.13
C SER A 152 12.37 3.84 1.30
N LEU A 153 11.37 2.99 1.23
CA LEU A 153 11.40 1.76 0.42
C LEU A 153 11.40 2.07 -1.09
N ALA A 154 10.60 3.04 -1.52
CA ALA A 154 10.57 3.48 -2.91
C ALA A 154 11.91 4.10 -3.33
N THR A 155 12.49 4.93 -2.47
CA THR A 155 13.81 5.55 -2.68
C THR A 155 14.93 4.51 -2.69
N LEU A 156 14.88 3.49 -1.84
CA LEU A 156 15.83 2.39 -1.84
C LEU A 156 15.90 1.70 -3.20
N ALA A 157 14.78 1.51 -3.87
CA ALA A 157 14.73 0.90 -5.20
C ALA A 157 15.44 1.75 -6.27
N THR A 158 15.54 3.06 -6.08
CA THR A 158 16.23 3.98 -7.01
C THR A 158 17.72 4.14 -6.72
N SER A 159 18.19 3.74 -5.53
CA SER A 159 19.57 3.88 -5.09
C SER A 159 20.27 2.52 -4.97
N LEU A 160 21.55 2.48 -5.35
CA LEU A 160 22.38 1.32 -5.11
C LEU A 160 22.83 1.32 -3.64
N ALA A 161 22.31 0.37 -2.89
CA ALA A 161 22.82 -0.11 -1.61
C ALA A 161 23.03 0.96 -0.50
N GLN A 162 22.02 1.14 0.31
CA GLN A 162 22.26 1.57 1.70
C GLN A 162 22.13 0.34 2.62
N SER A 163 23.05 0.24 3.58
CA SER A 163 22.99 -0.80 4.59
C SER A 163 21.81 -0.55 5.52
N LEU A 164 20.83 -1.41 5.47
CA LEU A 164 19.64 -1.35 6.33
C LEU A 164 19.72 -2.44 7.40
N PRO A 165 19.30 -2.18 8.65
CA PRO A 165 19.39 -3.15 9.75
C PRO A 165 18.35 -4.26 9.69
N ARG A 166 17.77 -4.55 8.52
CA ARG A 166 16.73 -5.54 8.31
C ARG A 166 16.78 -6.12 6.89
N VAL A 167 16.13 -7.24 6.68
CA VAL A 167 16.00 -7.83 5.35
C VAL A 167 14.81 -7.21 4.63
N ILE A 168 15.07 -6.65 3.45
CA ILE A 168 14.04 -6.12 2.54
C ILE A 168 14.11 -6.90 1.24
N LEU A 169 12.95 -7.30 0.73
CA LEU A 169 12.84 -7.87 -0.60
C LEU A 169 12.91 -6.76 -1.63
N VAL A 170 13.96 -6.79 -2.46
CA VAL A 170 14.12 -5.87 -3.59
C VAL A 170 13.90 -6.66 -4.88
N GLU A 171 12.98 -6.18 -5.70
CA GLU A 171 12.66 -6.77 -7.00
C GLU A 171 12.80 -5.74 -8.12
N ASP A 172 13.06 -6.21 -9.33
CA ASP A 172 12.98 -5.41 -10.56
C ASP A 172 11.68 -5.74 -11.30
N LEU A 173 10.87 -4.73 -11.57
CA LEU A 173 9.67 -4.81 -12.39
C LEU A 173 9.98 -4.31 -13.80
N CYS A 174 10.02 -5.20 -14.78
CA CYS A 174 10.46 -4.86 -16.13
C CYS A 174 9.40 -4.20 -17.00
N LYS A 175 8.13 -4.45 -16.68
CA LYS A 175 6.98 -3.91 -17.40
C LYS A 175 5.97 -3.35 -16.41
N PRO A 176 5.23 -2.27 -16.79
CA PRO A 176 4.14 -1.76 -15.96
C PRO A 176 3.12 -2.84 -15.61
N LEU A 177 2.52 -2.75 -14.41
CA LEU A 177 1.49 -3.69 -13.93
C LEU A 177 0.16 -3.62 -14.71
N ILE A 178 0.05 -2.70 -15.65
CA ILE A 178 -1.02 -2.65 -16.66
C ILE A 178 -0.79 -3.63 -17.83
N THR A 179 0.36 -4.33 -17.85
CA THR A 179 0.72 -5.39 -18.76
C THR A 179 1.01 -6.66 -17.98
N LYS A 180 1.25 -7.79 -18.66
CA LYS A 180 1.64 -9.02 -17.98
C LYS A 180 2.93 -8.81 -17.18
N ARG A 181 2.92 -9.15 -15.90
CA ARG A 181 4.07 -9.01 -15.00
C ARG A 181 5.18 -9.99 -15.36
N GLU A 182 6.38 -9.47 -15.52
CA GLU A 182 7.63 -10.23 -15.58
C GLU A 182 8.59 -9.69 -14.54
N VAL A 183 8.99 -10.52 -13.59
CA VAL A 183 10.04 -10.23 -12.61
C VAL A 183 11.30 -10.94 -13.07
N ILE A 184 12.35 -10.17 -13.41
CA ILE A 184 13.62 -10.74 -13.94
C ILE A 184 14.60 -11.02 -12.80
N HIS A 185 14.67 -10.17 -11.78
CA HIS A 185 15.64 -10.31 -10.71
C HIS A 185 15.02 -10.11 -9.34
N VAL A 186 15.35 -11.04 -8.42
CA VAL A 186 15.04 -10.90 -7.00
C VAL A 186 16.38 -10.77 -6.26
N HIS A 187 16.62 -9.63 -5.63
CA HIS A 187 17.77 -9.38 -4.79
C HIS A 187 17.38 -9.42 -3.32
N GLN A 188 17.97 -10.35 -2.59
CA GLN A 188 17.86 -10.38 -1.14
C GLN A 188 19.04 -9.60 -0.54
N VAL A 189 18.75 -8.40 -0.06
CA VAL A 189 19.77 -7.61 0.65
C VAL A 189 19.77 -8.03 2.12
N ARG A 190 20.78 -8.76 2.53
CA ARG A 190 21.07 -9.01 3.94
C ARG A 190 21.90 -7.87 4.50
N VAL A 191 21.36 -7.22 5.48
CA VAL A 191 22.10 -6.22 6.23
C VAL A 191 22.48 -6.85 7.55
N GLY A 192 23.76 -7.16 7.66
CA GLY A 192 24.33 -7.68 8.90
C GLY A 192 24.33 -6.64 10.01
N PRO A 193 24.34 -7.09 11.27
CA PRO A 193 24.61 -6.20 12.38
C PRO A 193 26.01 -5.62 12.23
N SER A 194 26.13 -4.30 12.41
CA SER A 194 27.42 -3.60 12.57
C SER A 194 28.06 -3.98 13.89
#